data_59c2a8f71b1a2593e0263ad7f7308e3e
#
_entry.id   59c2a8f71b1a2593e0263ad7f7308e3e
#
_cell.length_a   1.000
_cell.length_b   1.000
_cell.length_c   1.000
_cell.angle_alpha   90.00
_cell.angle_beta   90.00
_cell.angle_gamma   90.00
#
_symmetry.space_group_name_H-M   'P 1'
#
loop_
_entity.id
_entity.type
_entity.pdbx_description
1 polymer ?
#
loop_
_entity_poly.entity_id
_entity_poly.type
_entity_poly.pdbx_seq_one_letter_code
_entity_poly.pdbx_strand_id
1 'polypeptide(L)'
;MNAPRHVSFDDTVVGMLKADPEFAAVYLAAALDEADQPGGQFALLAALRQIAEAQGMASVAERAGIPRESVYRALSPKGNPTLKTLLALLHATGLRLGVAA
;
A
#
# COMPACT_ATOMS: atom_id res chain seq x y z
N MET A 1 -11.81 -25.58 -22.31
CA MET A 1 -10.64 -25.64 -21.42
C MET A 1 -10.28 -24.25 -20.94
N ASN A 2 -10.07 -24.12 -19.69
CA ASN A 2 -9.71 -22.84 -19.14
C ASN A 2 -8.21 -22.61 -19.24
N ALA A 3 -7.82 -21.44 -19.70
CA ALA A 3 -6.44 -21.03 -19.60
C ALA A 3 -6.04 -21.01 -18.12
N PRO A 4 -4.78 -21.28 -17.79
CA PRO A 4 -4.31 -21.15 -16.43
C PRO A 4 -4.65 -19.76 -15.91
N ARG A 5 -5.20 -19.70 -14.71
CA ARG A 5 -5.52 -18.42 -14.10
C ARG A 5 -4.22 -17.70 -13.77
N HIS A 6 -4.09 -16.52 -14.31
CA HIS A 6 -3.00 -15.64 -13.96
C HIS A 6 -3.34 -14.95 -12.64
N VAL A 7 -2.57 -15.28 -11.62
CA VAL A 7 -2.64 -14.55 -10.36
C VAL A 7 -1.57 -13.48 -10.42
N SER A 8 -1.96 -12.23 -10.37
CA SER A 8 -1.00 -11.13 -10.44
C SER A 8 -0.15 -11.08 -9.17
N PHE A 9 1.00 -10.43 -9.27
CA PHE A 9 1.85 -10.18 -8.10
C PHE A 9 1.07 -9.43 -7.02
N ASP A 10 0.29 -8.42 -7.40
CA ASP A 10 -0.56 -7.67 -6.48
C ASP A 10 -1.51 -8.59 -5.73
N ASP A 11 -2.22 -9.47 -6.44
CA ASP A 11 -3.18 -10.38 -5.84
C ASP A 11 -2.50 -11.34 -4.86
N THR A 12 -1.31 -11.81 -5.21
CA THR A 12 -0.54 -12.69 -4.34
C THR A 12 -0.16 -11.98 -3.04
N VAL A 13 0.35 -10.76 -3.15
CA VAL A 13 0.77 -9.98 -1.99
C VAL A 13 -0.42 -9.61 -1.11
N VAL A 14 -1.53 -9.18 -1.72
CA VAL A 14 -2.77 -8.88 -0.97
C VAL A 14 -3.23 -10.11 -0.20
N GLY A 15 -3.19 -11.29 -0.82
CA GLY A 15 -3.52 -12.54 -0.15
C GLY A 15 -2.62 -12.83 1.04
N MET A 16 -1.32 -12.62 0.90
CA MET A 16 -0.36 -12.80 1.99
C MET A 16 -0.63 -11.82 3.14
N LEU A 17 -0.94 -10.58 2.82
CA LEU A 17 -1.24 -9.55 3.82
C LEU A 17 -2.55 -9.82 4.55
N LYS A 18 -3.54 -10.39 3.86
CA LYS A 18 -4.80 -10.82 4.51
C LYS A 18 -4.56 -11.96 5.47
N ALA A 19 -3.72 -12.92 5.08
CA ALA A 19 -3.43 -14.09 5.90
C ALA A 19 -2.56 -13.74 7.13
N ASP A 20 -1.69 -12.75 6.97
CA ASP A 20 -0.77 -12.32 8.03
C ASP A 20 -0.68 -10.80 8.07
N PRO A 21 -1.57 -10.13 8.78
CA PRO A 21 -1.57 -8.66 8.85
C PRO A 21 -0.28 -8.07 9.41
N GLU A 22 0.44 -8.81 10.25
CA GLU A 22 1.70 -8.32 10.81
C GLU A 22 2.80 -8.17 9.75
N PHE A 23 2.64 -8.88 8.64
CA PHE A 23 3.57 -8.76 7.52
C PHE A 23 3.58 -7.37 6.89
N ALA A 24 2.51 -6.58 7.08
CA ALA A 24 2.39 -5.25 6.48
C ALA A 24 3.55 -4.32 6.88
N ALA A 25 3.93 -4.32 8.15
CA ALA A 25 5.02 -3.45 8.62
C ALA A 25 6.35 -3.84 7.99
N VAL A 26 6.63 -5.13 7.90
CA VAL A 26 7.85 -5.65 7.28
C VAL A 26 7.88 -5.31 5.79
N TYR A 27 6.76 -5.51 5.12
CA TYR A 27 6.63 -5.28 3.69
C TYR A 27 6.83 -3.80 3.35
N LEU A 28 6.17 -2.92 4.11
CA LEU A 28 6.31 -1.48 3.89
C LEU A 28 7.72 -0.99 4.23
N ALA A 29 8.31 -1.48 5.31
CA ALA A 29 9.67 -1.12 5.69
C ALA A 29 10.68 -1.46 4.57
N ALA A 30 10.54 -2.63 3.95
CA ALA A 30 11.39 -3.02 2.84
C ALA A 30 11.23 -2.06 1.64
N ALA A 31 9.99 -1.66 1.33
CA ALA A 31 9.73 -0.72 0.26
C ALA A 31 10.30 0.68 0.57
N LEU A 32 10.24 1.10 1.83
CA LEU A 32 10.81 2.37 2.26
C LEU A 32 12.33 2.39 2.16
N ASP A 33 12.99 1.29 2.50
CA ASP A 33 14.43 1.18 2.40
C ASP A 33 14.94 1.36 0.97
N GLU A 34 14.12 1.03 -0.01
CA GLU A 34 14.48 1.12 -1.41
C GLU A 34 13.81 2.29 -2.13
N ALA A 35 13.14 3.17 -1.39
CA ALA A 35 12.34 4.24 -2.00
C ALA A 35 13.17 5.25 -2.81
N ASP A 36 14.45 5.40 -2.50
CA ASP A 36 15.36 6.28 -3.22
C ASP A 36 16.05 5.62 -4.42
N GLN A 37 15.82 4.33 -4.65
CA GLN A 37 16.35 3.62 -5.80
C GLN A 37 15.45 3.86 -7.03
N PRO A 38 15.93 3.60 -8.25
CA PRO A 38 15.08 3.69 -9.44
C PRO A 38 13.84 2.81 -9.30
N GLY A 39 12.67 3.39 -9.51
CA GLY A 39 11.40 2.69 -9.34
C GLY A 39 10.95 2.54 -7.89
N GLY A 40 11.72 3.06 -6.94
CA GLY A 40 11.41 2.89 -5.51
C GLY A 40 10.13 3.56 -5.07
N GLN A 41 9.83 4.76 -5.58
CA GLN A 41 8.56 5.42 -5.26
C GLN A 41 7.37 4.64 -5.78
N PHE A 42 7.48 4.13 -6.99
CA PHE A 42 6.44 3.27 -7.58
C PHE A 42 6.18 2.05 -6.68
N ALA A 43 7.25 1.38 -6.24
CA ALA A 43 7.14 0.21 -5.38
C ALA A 43 6.55 0.56 -4.01
N LEU A 44 6.89 1.72 -3.47
CA LEU A 44 6.36 2.18 -2.18
C LEU A 44 4.85 2.43 -2.27
N LEU A 45 4.41 3.13 -3.32
CA LEU A 45 2.97 3.38 -3.52
C LEU A 45 2.22 2.07 -3.74
N ALA A 46 2.80 1.14 -4.49
CA ALA A 46 2.20 -0.18 -4.71
C ALA A 46 2.08 -0.96 -3.40
N ALA A 47 3.11 -0.93 -2.56
CA ALA A 47 3.08 -1.60 -1.26
C ALA A 47 1.96 -1.06 -0.37
N LEU A 48 1.84 0.26 -0.28
CA LEU A 48 0.80 0.87 0.54
C LEU A 48 -0.59 0.58 -0.02
N ARG A 49 -0.77 0.59 -1.35
CA ARG A 49 -2.04 0.21 -1.98
C ARG A 49 -2.41 -1.23 -1.66
N GLN A 50 -1.47 -2.16 -1.75
CA GLN A 50 -1.70 -3.57 -1.44
C GLN A 50 -2.10 -3.77 0.01
N ILE A 51 -1.46 -3.06 0.92
CA ILE A 51 -1.81 -3.10 2.35
C ILE A 51 -3.23 -2.57 2.56
N ALA A 52 -3.56 -1.45 1.93
CA ALA A 52 -4.91 -0.87 2.04
C ALA A 52 -5.97 -1.81 1.46
N GLU A 53 -5.70 -2.45 0.33
CA GLU A 53 -6.61 -3.42 -0.27
C GLU A 53 -6.81 -4.64 0.63
N ALA A 54 -5.75 -5.12 1.27
CA ALA A 54 -5.84 -6.25 2.19
C ALA A 54 -6.72 -5.94 3.41
N GLN A 55 -6.74 -4.69 3.87
CA GLN A 55 -7.57 -4.25 4.98
C GLN A 55 -8.97 -3.83 4.55
N GLY A 56 -9.20 -3.66 3.26
CA GLY A 56 -10.44 -3.15 2.70
C GLY A 56 -10.33 -1.68 2.37
N MET A 57 -10.28 -1.37 1.07
CA MET A 57 -10.05 0.01 0.61
C MET A 57 -11.08 0.99 1.13
N ALA A 58 -12.37 0.59 1.17
CA ALA A 58 -13.43 1.46 1.68
C ALA A 58 -13.21 1.83 3.14
N SER A 59 -12.81 0.86 3.97
CA SER A 59 -12.54 1.10 5.39
C SER A 59 -11.33 2.00 5.59
N VAL A 60 -10.28 1.78 4.81
CA VAL A 60 -9.07 2.61 4.89
C VAL A 60 -9.39 4.05 4.49
N ALA A 61 -10.12 4.24 3.39
CA ALA A 61 -10.53 5.56 2.93
C ALA A 61 -11.35 6.30 3.99
N GLU A 62 -12.30 5.60 4.62
CA GLU A 62 -13.13 6.17 5.67
C GLU A 62 -12.29 6.60 6.86
N ARG A 63 -11.38 5.73 7.33
CA ARG A 63 -10.50 6.07 8.46
C ARG A 63 -9.55 7.23 8.14
N ALA A 64 -9.12 7.32 6.89
CA ALA A 64 -8.25 8.41 6.45
C ALA A 64 -8.99 9.71 6.20
N GLY A 65 -10.32 9.67 6.09
CA GLY A 65 -11.12 10.83 5.74
C GLY A 65 -10.93 11.28 4.29
N ILE A 66 -10.66 10.35 3.40
CA ILE A 66 -10.36 10.62 1.99
C ILE A 66 -11.31 9.80 1.13
N PRO A 67 -11.90 10.39 0.06
CA PRO A 67 -12.72 9.62 -0.85
C PRO A 67 -11.96 8.42 -1.43
N ARG A 68 -12.65 7.31 -1.60
CA ARG A 68 -12.04 6.07 -2.07
C ARG A 68 -11.31 6.24 -3.41
N GLU A 69 -11.91 6.96 -4.35
CA GLU A 69 -11.27 7.22 -5.65
C GLU A 69 -9.99 8.03 -5.49
N SER A 70 -9.96 8.94 -4.53
CA SER A 70 -8.78 9.75 -4.26
C SER A 70 -7.64 8.90 -3.69
N VAL A 71 -7.97 7.89 -2.88
CA VAL A 71 -6.96 6.95 -2.38
C VAL A 71 -6.36 6.15 -3.55
N TYR A 72 -7.20 5.60 -4.42
CA TYR A 72 -6.70 4.89 -5.59
C TYR A 72 -5.82 5.76 -6.48
N ARG A 73 -6.21 7.01 -6.68
CA ARG A 73 -5.42 7.94 -7.48
C ARG A 73 -4.08 8.26 -6.83
N ALA A 74 -4.08 8.52 -5.52
CA ALA A 74 -2.86 8.84 -4.79
C ALA A 74 -1.87 7.69 -4.80
N LEU A 75 -2.36 6.45 -4.75
CA LEU A 75 -1.53 5.25 -4.68
C LEU A 75 -1.36 4.55 -6.04
N SER A 76 -1.82 5.18 -7.12
CA SER A 76 -1.62 4.64 -8.47
C SER A 76 -0.15 4.73 -8.89
N PRO A 77 0.23 4.02 -9.96
CA PRO A 77 1.62 4.12 -10.48
C PRO A 77 2.08 5.54 -10.77
N LYS A 78 1.16 6.44 -11.11
CA LYS A 78 1.46 7.85 -11.38
C LYS A 78 1.11 8.75 -10.19
N GLY A 79 0.80 8.15 -9.06
CA GLY A 79 0.41 8.89 -7.88
C GLY A 79 1.55 9.71 -7.33
N ASN A 80 1.17 10.82 -6.71
CA ASN A 80 2.12 11.67 -6.01
C ASN A 80 1.40 12.29 -4.81
N PRO A 81 1.10 11.47 -3.80
CA PRO A 81 0.37 11.96 -2.64
C PRO A 81 1.17 13.04 -1.90
N THR A 82 0.46 14.02 -1.37
CA THR A 82 1.07 14.97 -0.47
C THR A 82 1.52 14.23 0.81
N LEU A 83 2.41 14.85 1.56
CA LEU A 83 2.80 14.30 2.85
C LEU A 83 1.59 14.11 3.76
N LYS A 84 0.67 15.07 3.77
CA LYS A 84 -0.57 14.97 4.56
C LYS A 84 -1.37 13.72 4.20
N THR A 85 -1.59 13.49 2.91
CA THR A 85 -2.33 12.32 2.42
C THR A 85 -1.59 11.04 2.76
N LEU A 86 -0.29 11.00 2.56
CA LEU A 86 0.52 9.82 2.85
C LEU A 86 0.43 9.45 4.34
N LEU A 87 0.60 10.43 5.22
CA LEU A 87 0.52 10.20 6.67
C LEU A 87 -0.88 9.75 7.10
N ALA A 88 -1.93 10.32 6.49
CA ALA A 88 -3.30 9.90 6.78
C ALA A 88 -3.52 8.44 6.38
N LEU A 89 -3.02 8.02 5.23
CA LEU A 89 -3.14 6.64 4.76
C LEU A 89 -2.34 5.67 5.62
N LEU A 90 -1.13 6.04 6.00
CA LEU A 90 -0.34 5.22 6.93
C LEU A 90 -1.06 5.03 8.24
N HIS A 91 -1.55 6.12 8.83
CA HIS A 91 -2.29 6.06 10.08
C HIS A 91 -3.55 5.20 9.95
N ALA A 92 -4.28 5.35 8.85
CA ALA A 92 -5.50 4.58 8.60
C ALA A 92 -5.24 3.07 8.47
N THR A 93 -4.04 2.68 8.02
CA THR A 93 -3.64 1.27 7.93
C THR A 93 -2.99 0.75 9.21
N GLY A 94 -2.88 1.59 10.24
CA GLY A 94 -2.27 1.20 11.52
C GLY A 94 -0.75 1.24 11.53
N LEU A 95 -0.16 1.85 10.51
CA LEU A 95 1.30 1.91 10.38
C LEU A 95 1.83 3.29 10.73
N ARG A 96 3.09 3.34 11.11
CA ARG A 96 3.79 4.58 11.43
C ARG A 96 5.14 4.60 10.74
N LEU A 97 5.53 5.78 10.28
CA LEU A 97 6.90 5.99 9.85
C LEU A 97 7.79 6.13 11.08
N GLY A 98 8.95 5.50 11.00
CA GLY A 98 9.97 5.65 12.01
C GLY A 98 11.22 6.25 11.40
N VAL A 99 12.15 6.62 12.26
CA VAL A 99 13.44 7.13 11.84
C VAL A 99 14.51 6.24 12.41
N ALA A 100 15.45 5.84 11.54
CA ALA A 100 16.62 5.07 11.95
C ALA A 100 17.86 5.80 11.44
N ALA A 101 18.87 5.89 12.27
CA ALA A 101 20.13 6.50 11.87
C ALA A 101 21.10 5.46 11.35
#